data_62815255e10c5791deea909fe4bbe028
#
_entry.id   62815255e10c5791deea909fe4bbe028
#
_cell.length_a   1.000
_cell.length_b   1.000
_cell.length_c   1.000
_cell.angle_alpha   90.00
_cell.angle_beta   90.00
_cell.angle_gamma   90.00
#
_symmetry.space_group_name_H-M   'P 1'
#
loop_
_entity.id
_entity.type
_entity.pdbx_description
1 polymer ?
#
loop_
_entity_poly.entity_id
_entity_poly.type
_entity_poly.pdbx_seq_one_letter_code
_entity_poly.pdbx_strand_id
1 'polypeptide(L)'
;MRTPPLILVVDDNPANVEILQMRLAANNYDIITAMDGESGLAVARERQPDLILLDIMMPRMDGLEVCRHLKEDPSLPFMPIILVTAKAESKDVVAGLEAGGDEYLTKPLDHAALVARVKSMLRIKSLHDRVLDQSAQLELQLKTATKIQSLFWPDIPQLEEGSHIWALSVPASYVGGDLYDIIPLPDESLLVYVADVSDKGVPAALIMAALSAKIRSAARIQTDVDRLLESVNNSLHRLISEEGFFATIVIVRYWPKSGKMQFSIGGHFQPLWIVESGIGDFSQAKGVSLGISPGMHYEKKEILLSPGESILLYTDGVIEAENERNELYGYDRMVGYIKNSKGPPWGQGLTEEIGKWRGNAIANDDLTLLEIWRD
;
A
#
# COMPACT_ATOMS: atom_id res chain seq x y z
N MET A 1 -16.08 -13.57 -17.57
CA MET A 1 -16.46 -14.77 -18.35
C MET A 1 -17.70 -14.47 -19.20
N ARG A 2 -17.78 -14.98 -20.43
CA ARG A 2 -18.92 -14.80 -21.38
C ARG A 2 -20.15 -15.61 -20.97
N THR A 3 -21.29 -15.24 -21.51
CA THR A 3 -22.56 -15.99 -21.34
C THR A 3 -23.25 -16.11 -22.71
N PRO A 4 -23.25 -17.28 -23.36
CA PRO A 4 -22.59 -18.52 -22.96
C PRO A 4 -21.05 -18.46 -22.98
N PRO A 5 -20.36 -19.37 -22.24
CA PRO A 5 -18.91 -19.48 -22.28
C PRO A 5 -18.39 -19.90 -23.65
N LEU A 6 -17.27 -19.31 -24.08
CA LEU A 6 -16.60 -19.63 -25.35
C LEU A 6 -15.49 -20.65 -25.11
N ILE A 7 -15.58 -21.79 -25.79
CA ILE A 7 -14.61 -22.88 -25.73
C ILE A 7 -13.89 -23.01 -27.07
N LEU A 8 -12.55 -23.01 -27.03
CA LEU A 8 -11.72 -23.36 -28.19
C LEU A 8 -11.41 -24.85 -28.16
N VAL A 9 -11.67 -25.52 -29.27
CA VAL A 9 -11.30 -26.92 -29.50
C VAL A 9 -10.21 -26.98 -30.55
N VAL A 10 -9.07 -27.57 -30.19
CA VAL A 10 -7.89 -27.71 -31.07
C VAL A 10 -7.58 -29.20 -31.20
N ASP A 11 -7.77 -29.78 -32.37
CA ASP A 11 -7.49 -31.18 -32.68
C ASP A 11 -7.27 -31.29 -34.21
N ASP A 12 -6.27 -32.03 -34.69
CA ASP A 12 -5.94 -32.14 -36.09
C ASP A 12 -6.88 -33.10 -36.84
N ASN A 13 -7.72 -33.86 -36.11
CA ASN A 13 -8.70 -34.77 -36.66
C ASN A 13 -10.09 -34.13 -36.73
N PRO A 14 -10.63 -33.85 -37.96
CA PRO A 14 -11.96 -33.23 -38.14
C PRO A 14 -13.09 -33.95 -37.43
N ALA A 15 -13.05 -35.30 -37.39
CA ALA A 15 -14.08 -36.11 -36.73
C ALA A 15 -14.11 -35.87 -35.21
N ASN A 16 -12.93 -35.69 -34.56
CA ASN A 16 -12.85 -35.36 -33.15
C ASN A 16 -13.43 -33.95 -32.88
N VAL A 17 -13.05 -32.99 -33.70
CA VAL A 17 -13.56 -31.62 -33.62
C VAL A 17 -15.07 -31.57 -33.72
N GLU A 18 -15.66 -32.24 -34.71
CA GLU A 18 -17.13 -32.33 -34.91
C GLU A 18 -17.84 -32.93 -33.71
N ILE A 19 -17.32 -34.07 -33.18
CA ILE A 19 -17.88 -34.74 -32.00
C ILE A 19 -17.83 -33.82 -30.77
N LEU A 20 -16.70 -33.18 -30.52
CA LEU A 20 -16.53 -32.26 -29.39
C LEU A 20 -17.45 -31.06 -29.52
N GLN A 21 -17.52 -30.46 -30.71
CA GLN A 21 -18.39 -29.33 -31.00
C GLN A 21 -19.87 -29.69 -30.75
N MET A 22 -20.37 -30.81 -31.26
CA MET A 22 -21.75 -31.24 -31.01
C MET A 22 -22.05 -31.49 -29.53
N ARG A 23 -21.11 -32.14 -28.80
CA ARG A 23 -21.29 -32.48 -27.39
C ARG A 23 -21.32 -31.25 -26.50
N LEU A 24 -20.45 -30.27 -26.79
CA LEU A 24 -20.34 -29.03 -26.00
C LEU A 24 -21.45 -28.04 -26.36
N ALA A 25 -21.84 -27.92 -27.65
CA ALA A 25 -22.96 -27.08 -28.06
C ALA A 25 -24.28 -27.53 -27.41
N ALA A 26 -24.48 -28.86 -27.28
CA ALA A 26 -25.64 -29.44 -26.58
C ALA A 26 -25.69 -29.05 -25.08
N ASN A 27 -24.58 -28.57 -24.49
CA ASN A 27 -24.50 -28.09 -23.12
C ASN A 27 -24.48 -26.56 -23.01
N ASN A 28 -24.92 -25.88 -24.08
CA ASN A 28 -25.05 -24.40 -24.14
C ASN A 28 -23.69 -23.66 -24.02
N TYR A 29 -22.67 -24.15 -24.71
CA TYR A 29 -21.38 -23.47 -24.88
C TYR A 29 -21.24 -22.97 -26.32
N ASP A 30 -20.61 -21.79 -26.48
CA ASP A 30 -20.15 -21.33 -27.79
C ASP A 30 -18.80 -21.97 -28.11
N ILE A 31 -18.67 -22.46 -29.37
CA ILE A 31 -17.49 -23.23 -29.75
C ILE A 31 -16.81 -22.57 -30.95
N ILE A 32 -15.48 -22.40 -30.81
CA ILE A 32 -14.58 -22.11 -31.93
C ILE A 32 -13.58 -23.24 -32.07
N THR A 33 -13.11 -23.47 -33.28
CA THR A 33 -12.27 -24.63 -33.57
C THR A 33 -11.00 -24.23 -34.30
N ALA A 34 -9.92 -25.00 -34.13
CA ALA A 34 -8.70 -24.93 -34.88
C ALA A 34 -8.19 -26.33 -35.20
N MET A 35 -7.54 -26.50 -36.34
CA MET A 35 -7.20 -27.82 -36.89
C MET A 35 -5.70 -28.15 -36.71
N ASP A 36 -4.93 -27.31 -36.07
CA ASP A 36 -3.53 -27.51 -35.76
C ASP A 36 -3.04 -26.56 -34.63
N GLY A 37 -1.83 -26.78 -34.10
CA GLY A 37 -1.29 -26.00 -32.99
C GLY A 37 -1.08 -24.53 -33.31
N GLU A 38 -0.59 -24.20 -34.50
CA GLU A 38 -0.32 -22.80 -34.90
C GLU A 38 -1.62 -22.00 -35.00
N SER A 39 -2.64 -22.55 -35.68
CA SER A 39 -3.96 -21.94 -35.77
C SER A 39 -4.65 -21.85 -34.39
N GLY A 40 -4.49 -22.90 -33.56
CA GLY A 40 -4.99 -22.93 -32.18
C GLY A 40 -4.40 -21.79 -31.34
N LEU A 41 -3.09 -21.58 -31.40
CA LEU A 41 -2.39 -20.49 -30.71
C LEU A 41 -2.86 -19.11 -31.21
N ALA A 42 -2.98 -18.93 -32.52
CA ALA A 42 -3.44 -17.66 -33.11
C ALA A 42 -4.89 -17.33 -32.68
N VAL A 43 -5.81 -18.31 -32.76
CA VAL A 43 -7.22 -18.16 -32.35
C VAL A 43 -7.33 -17.90 -30.85
N ALA A 44 -6.53 -18.58 -30.02
CA ALA A 44 -6.53 -18.37 -28.58
C ALA A 44 -6.11 -16.93 -28.22
N ARG A 45 -5.08 -16.38 -28.86
CA ARG A 45 -4.62 -14.98 -28.67
C ARG A 45 -5.66 -13.96 -29.12
N GLU A 46 -6.25 -14.15 -30.30
CA GLU A 46 -7.22 -13.22 -30.87
C GLU A 46 -8.57 -13.24 -30.12
N ARG A 47 -9.09 -14.44 -29.86
CA ARG A 47 -10.46 -14.61 -29.36
C ARG A 47 -10.53 -14.76 -27.84
N GLN A 48 -9.41 -15.06 -27.16
CA GLN A 48 -9.31 -15.24 -25.71
C GLN A 48 -10.47 -16.07 -25.14
N PRO A 49 -10.58 -17.38 -25.46
CA PRO A 49 -11.68 -18.23 -25.03
C PRO A 49 -11.72 -18.40 -23.51
N ASP A 50 -12.89 -18.79 -22.97
CA ASP A 50 -13.05 -19.06 -21.55
C ASP A 50 -12.44 -20.40 -21.12
N LEU A 51 -12.20 -21.32 -22.09
CA LEU A 51 -11.56 -22.61 -21.90
C LEU A 51 -11.00 -23.13 -23.23
N ILE A 52 -9.91 -23.88 -23.18
CA ILE A 52 -9.29 -24.54 -24.34
C ILE A 52 -9.28 -26.05 -24.11
N LEU A 53 -9.84 -26.80 -25.08
CA LEU A 53 -9.63 -28.25 -25.23
C LEU A 53 -8.54 -28.43 -26.28
N LEU A 54 -7.42 -29.04 -25.91
CA LEU A 54 -6.21 -29.08 -26.74
C LEU A 54 -5.71 -30.53 -26.89
N ASP A 55 -5.73 -31.03 -28.10
CA ASP A 55 -5.08 -32.31 -28.38
C ASP A 55 -3.56 -32.19 -28.24
N ILE A 56 -2.94 -33.19 -27.61
CA ILE A 56 -1.48 -33.21 -27.45
C ILE A 56 -0.82 -33.63 -28.77
N MET A 57 -1.36 -34.59 -29.47
CA MET A 57 -0.72 -35.24 -30.60
C MET A 57 -1.10 -34.58 -31.91
N MET A 58 -0.49 -33.47 -32.24
CA MET A 58 -0.71 -32.75 -33.50
C MET A 58 0.59 -32.62 -34.30
N PRO A 59 0.53 -32.56 -35.65
CA PRO A 59 1.71 -32.37 -36.48
C PRO A 59 2.27 -30.94 -36.39
N ARG A 60 3.56 -30.77 -36.58
CA ARG A 60 4.32 -29.51 -36.56
C ARG A 60 4.46 -28.93 -35.16
N MET A 61 3.40 -28.36 -34.60
CA MET A 61 3.37 -27.80 -33.25
C MET A 61 2.43 -28.70 -32.40
N ASP A 62 2.97 -29.39 -31.41
CA ASP A 62 2.20 -30.25 -30.53
C ASP A 62 1.45 -29.43 -29.45
N GLY A 63 0.48 -30.07 -28.78
CA GLY A 63 -0.33 -29.41 -27.77
C GLY A 63 0.43 -28.97 -26.53
N LEU A 64 1.55 -29.61 -26.18
CA LEU A 64 2.38 -29.22 -25.06
C LEU A 64 3.12 -27.91 -25.37
N GLU A 65 3.57 -27.76 -26.61
CA GLU A 65 4.22 -26.55 -27.09
C GLU A 65 3.22 -25.36 -27.13
N VAL A 66 2.01 -25.58 -27.66
CA VAL A 66 0.92 -24.58 -27.63
C VAL A 66 0.60 -24.18 -26.18
N CYS A 67 0.51 -25.16 -25.27
CA CYS A 67 0.22 -24.91 -23.85
C CYS A 67 1.27 -24.00 -23.21
N ARG A 68 2.56 -24.32 -23.39
CA ARG A 68 3.65 -23.49 -22.87
C ARG A 68 3.57 -22.06 -23.40
N HIS A 69 3.43 -21.87 -24.71
CA HIS A 69 3.32 -20.54 -25.30
C HIS A 69 2.15 -19.71 -24.78
N LEU A 70 1.01 -20.35 -24.48
CA LEU A 70 -0.15 -19.66 -23.91
C LEU A 70 0.04 -19.32 -22.44
N LYS A 71 0.68 -20.19 -21.66
CA LYS A 71 0.89 -20.00 -20.22
C LYS A 71 2.04 -19.05 -19.88
N GLU A 72 3.05 -18.96 -20.74
CA GLU A 72 4.20 -18.06 -20.60
C GLU A 72 3.93 -16.63 -21.12
N ASP A 73 2.81 -16.40 -21.80
CA ASP A 73 2.45 -15.10 -22.35
C ASP A 73 1.71 -14.24 -21.30
N PRO A 74 2.38 -13.26 -20.64
CA PRO A 74 1.80 -12.47 -19.57
C PRO A 74 0.72 -11.48 -20.05
N SER A 75 0.59 -11.30 -21.37
CA SER A 75 -0.43 -10.42 -21.95
C SER A 75 -1.81 -11.09 -22.06
N LEU A 76 -1.86 -12.41 -21.88
CA LEU A 76 -3.09 -13.17 -22.00
C LEU A 76 -3.82 -13.31 -20.64
N PRO A 77 -5.16 -13.28 -20.65
CA PRO A 77 -5.93 -13.61 -19.45
C PRO A 77 -5.77 -15.09 -19.10
N PHE A 78 -6.06 -15.44 -17.86
CA PHE A 78 -6.12 -16.85 -17.46
C PHE A 78 -7.15 -17.60 -18.31
N MET A 79 -6.69 -18.56 -19.09
CA MET A 79 -7.48 -19.49 -19.89
C MET A 79 -7.12 -20.90 -19.44
N PRO A 80 -8.04 -21.63 -18.78
CA PRO A 80 -7.81 -23.02 -18.41
C PRO A 80 -7.69 -23.90 -19.66
N ILE A 81 -6.70 -24.79 -19.68
CA ILE A 81 -6.39 -25.70 -20.77
C ILE A 81 -6.58 -27.11 -20.28
N ILE A 82 -7.51 -27.84 -20.95
CA ILE A 82 -7.70 -29.28 -20.77
C ILE A 82 -6.96 -29.98 -21.91
N LEU A 83 -5.91 -30.70 -21.57
CA LEU A 83 -5.15 -31.49 -22.53
C LEU A 83 -5.88 -32.79 -22.84
N VAL A 84 -6.01 -33.11 -24.13
CA VAL A 84 -6.64 -34.36 -24.61
C VAL A 84 -5.56 -35.29 -25.14
N THR A 85 -5.48 -36.52 -24.66
CA THR A 85 -4.42 -37.46 -25.03
C THR A 85 -4.94 -38.85 -25.35
N ALA A 86 -4.30 -39.54 -26.30
CA ALA A 86 -4.53 -40.94 -26.55
C ALA A 86 -3.78 -41.88 -25.57
N LYS A 87 -2.79 -41.35 -24.83
CA LYS A 87 -1.97 -42.10 -23.91
C LYS A 87 -2.34 -41.81 -22.46
N ALA A 88 -2.55 -42.84 -21.66
CA ALA A 88 -2.86 -42.78 -20.25
C ALA A 88 -1.62 -43.06 -19.35
N GLU A 89 -0.40 -43.06 -19.92
CA GLU A 89 0.81 -43.32 -19.14
C GLU A 89 1.10 -42.16 -18.19
N SER A 90 1.49 -42.46 -16.95
CA SER A 90 1.76 -41.47 -15.93
C SER A 90 2.78 -40.41 -16.37
N LYS A 91 3.71 -40.76 -17.25
CA LYS A 91 4.75 -39.83 -17.77
C LYS A 91 4.14 -38.75 -18.68
N ASP A 92 3.16 -39.11 -19.54
CA ASP A 92 2.53 -38.17 -20.47
C ASP A 92 1.62 -37.17 -19.70
N VAL A 93 0.96 -37.64 -18.64
CA VAL A 93 0.16 -36.79 -17.74
C VAL A 93 1.05 -35.78 -17.01
N VAL A 94 2.19 -36.24 -16.47
CA VAL A 94 3.17 -35.36 -15.78
C VAL A 94 3.70 -34.31 -16.74
N ALA A 95 4.13 -34.70 -17.95
CA ALA A 95 4.63 -33.75 -18.95
C ALA A 95 3.56 -32.69 -19.35
N GLY A 96 2.28 -33.08 -19.41
CA GLY A 96 1.17 -32.16 -19.67
C GLY A 96 0.98 -31.11 -18.58
N LEU A 97 1.02 -31.55 -17.32
CA LEU A 97 0.90 -30.64 -16.18
C LEU A 97 2.13 -29.74 -16.03
N GLU A 98 3.34 -30.27 -16.27
CA GLU A 98 4.58 -29.48 -16.29
C GLU A 98 4.63 -28.44 -17.43
N ALA A 99 3.95 -28.73 -18.55
CA ALA A 99 3.76 -27.75 -19.63
C ALA A 99 2.74 -26.65 -19.28
N GLY A 100 2.10 -26.71 -18.09
CA GLY A 100 1.13 -25.72 -17.61
C GLY A 100 -0.32 -26.07 -17.90
N GLY A 101 -0.63 -27.28 -18.38
CA GLY A 101 -2.02 -27.76 -18.53
C GLY A 101 -2.74 -27.82 -17.18
N ASP A 102 -3.96 -27.35 -17.12
CA ASP A 102 -4.75 -27.30 -15.88
C ASP A 102 -5.48 -28.59 -15.58
N GLU A 103 -5.74 -29.42 -16.62
CA GLU A 103 -6.44 -30.68 -16.52
C GLU A 103 -6.12 -31.56 -17.76
N TYR A 104 -6.41 -32.84 -17.68
CA TYR A 104 -6.27 -33.76 -18.81
C TYR A 104 -7.48 -34.69 -19.00
N LEU A 105 -7.66 -35.17 -20.21
CA LEU A 105 -8.67 -36.14 -20.60
C LEU A 105 -8.05 -37.17 -21.54
N THR A 106 -8.36 -38.45 -21.29
CA THR A 106 -7.89 -39.54 -22.14
C THR A 106 -8.93 -39.94 -23.21
N LYS A 107 -8.47 -40.19 -24.45
CA LYS A 107 -9.28 -40.77 -25.52
C LYS A 107 -9.42 -42.30 -25.30
N PRO A 108 -10.60 -42.91 -25.52
CA PRO A 108 -11.83 -42.32 -26.03
C PRO A 108 -12.55 -41.47 -24.99
N LEU A 109 -13.03 -40.29 -25.41
CA LEU A 109 -13.65 -39.31 -24.51
C LEU A 109 -15.03 -39.78 -24.04
N ASP A 110 -15.17 -40.05 -22.75
CA ASP A 110 -16.48 -40.22 -22.14
C ASP A 110 -17.21 -38.86 -22.08
N HIS A 111 -18.49 -38.84 -22.48
CA HIS A 111 -19.27 -37.60 -22.55
C HIS A 111 -19.47 -36.96 -21.15
N ALA A 112 -19.78 -37.79 -20.15
CA ALA A 112 -20.06 -37.30 -18.81
C ALA A 112 -18.78 -36.75 -18.17
N ALA A 113 -17.63 -37.40 -18.35
CA ALA A 113 -16.32 -36.94 -17.88
C ALA A 113 -15.92 -35.65 -18.57
N LEU A 114 -16.07 -35.51 -19.89
CA LEU A 114 -15.79 -34.26 -20.62
C LEU A 114 -16.59 -33.10 -20.06
N VAL A 115 -17.90 -33.22 -19.95
CA VAL A 115 -18.78 -32.15 -19.48
C VAL A 115 -18.48 -31.79 -18.02
N ALA A 116 -18.19 -32.77 -17.17
CA ALA A 116 -17.85 -32.55 -15.78
C ALA A 116 -16.52 -31.76 -15.65
N ARG A 117 -15.48 -32.10 -16.44
CA ARG A 117 -14.19 -31.41 -16.44
C ARG A 117 -14.30 -29.98 -16.97
N VAL A 118 -15.02 -29.80 -18.09
CA VAL A 118 -15.30 -28.48 -18.65
C VAL A 118 -16.02 -27.59 -17.62
N LYS A 119 -17.09 -28.10 -16.98
CA LYS A 119 -17.79 -27.35 -15.93
C LYS A 119 -16.87 -26.99 -14.76
N SER A 120 -16.00 -27.91 -14.34
CA SER A 120 -15.06 -27.67 -13.25
C SER A 120 -14.07 -26.55 -13.61
N MET A 121 -13.47 -26.60 -14.81
CA MET A 121 -12.49 -25.59 -15.26
C MET A 121 -13.13 -24.23 -15.51
N LEU A 122 -14.33 -24.16 -16.06
CA LEU A 122 -15.07 -22.91 -16.20
C LEU A 122 -15.44 -22.28 -14.84
N ARG A 123 -15.71 -23.12 -13.83
CA ARG A 123 -15.89 -22.64 -12.45
C ARG A 123 -14.62 -22.03 -11.89
N ILE A 124 -13.47 -22.67 -12.10
CA ILE A 124 -12.15 -22.13 -11.68
C ILE A 124 -11.89 -20.80 -12.38
N LYS A 125 -12.10 -20.71 -13.70
CA LYS A 125 -12.01 -19.46 -14.47
C LYS A 125 -12.89 -18.35 -13.88
N SER A 126 -14.15 -18.68 -13.59
CA SER A 126 -15.10 -17.71 -13.01
C SER A 126 -14.65 -17.21 -11.63
N LEU A 127 -14.11 -18.09 -10.78
CA LEU A 127 -13.58 -17.70 -9.47
C LEU A 127 -12.33 -16.82 -9.60
N HIS A 128 -11.42 -17.18 -10.51
CA HIS A 128 -10.23 -16.39 -10.81
C HIS A 128 -10.58 -14.98 -11.27
N ASP A 129 -11.49 -14.86 -12.25
CA ASP A 129 -11.96 -13.57 -12.77
C ASP A 129 -12.59 -12.72 -11.67
N ARG A 130 -13.40 -13.31 -10.79
CA ARG A 130 -14.00 -12.60 -9.65
C ARG A 130 -12.97 -12.08 -8.67
N VAL A 131 -11.93 -12.86 -8.38
CA VAL A 131 -10.84 -12.41 -7.49
C VAL A 131 -10.12 -11.20 -8.09
N LEU A 132 -9.82 -11.23 -9.39
CA LEU A 132 -9.20 -10.10 -10.08
C LEU A 132 -10.10 -8.86 -10.07
N ASP A 133 -11.40 -9.01 -10.38
CA ASP A 133 -12.35 -7.90 -10.34
C ASP A 133 -12.48 -7.29 -8.94
N GLN A 134 -12.56 -8.13 -7.90
CA GLN A 134 -12.63 -7.67 -6.52
C GLN A 134 -11.34 -6.96 -6.09
N SER A 135 -10.18 -7.49 -6.49
CA SER A 135 -8.88 -6.85 -6.23
C SER A 135 -8.79 -5.48 -6.89
N ALA A 136 -9.18 -5.37 -8.16
CA ALA A 136 -9.19 -4.10 -8.88
C ALA A 136 -10.17 -3.07 -8.27
N GLN A 137 -11.35 -3.51 -7.83
CA GLN A 137 -12.30 -2.64 -7.14
C GLN A 137 -11.76 -2.14 -5.80
N LEU A 138 -11.15 -3.02 -5.00
CA LEU A 138 -10.53 -2.65 -3.72
C LEU A 138 -9.40 -1.64 -3.93
N GLU A 139 -8.55 -1.88 -4.92
CA GLU A 139 -7.46 -0.95 -5.25
C GLU A 139 -7.98 0.43 -5.64
N LEU A 140 -9.07 0.51 -6.42
CA LEU A 140 -9.71 1.77 -6.78
C LEU A 140 -10.27 2.50 -5.54
N GLN A 141 -10.90 1.77 -4.61
CA GLN A 141 -11.40 2.33 -3.36
C GLN A 141 -10.26 2.88 -2.49
N LEU A 142 -9.16 2.14 -2.36
CA LEU A 142 -7.97 2.57 -1.61
C LEU A 142 -7.31 3.80 -2.24
N LYS A 143 -7.17 3.85 -3.56
CA LYS A 143 -6.68 5.05 -4.28
C LYS A 143 -7.57 6.27 -4.05
N THR A 144 -8.88 6.06 -3.92
CA THR A 144 -9.81 7.13 -3.60
C THR A 144 -9.62 7.60 -2.16
N ALA A 145 -9.45 6.67 -1.21
CA ALA A 145 -9.14 7.00 0.18
C ALA A 145 -7.83 7.80 0.31
N THR A 146 -6.78 7.44 -0.43
CA THR A 146 -5.51 8.21 -0.50
C THR A 146 -5.76 9.67 -0.90
N LYS A 147 -6.60 9.90 -1.94
CA LYS A 147 -6.95 11.26 -2.37
C LYS A 147 -7.72 12.04 -1.32
N ILE A 148 -8.60 11.37 -0.56
CA ILE A 148 -9.33 12.03 0.54
C ILE A 148 -8.37 12.33 1.69
N GLN A 149 -7.49 11.40 2.04
CA GLN A 149 -6.51 11.60 3.10
C GLN A 149 -5.57 12.77 2.78
N SER A 150 -5.14 12.94 1.52
CA SER A 150 -4.27 14.06 1.14
C SER A 150 -4.89 15.44 1.37
N LEU A 151 -6.21 15.55 1.54
CA LEU A 151 -6.88 16.81 1.89
C LEU A 151 -6.68 17.23 3.37
N PHE A 152 -6.20 16.33 4.21
CA PHE A 152 -5.89 16.65 5.61
C PHE A 152 -4.54 17.35 5.77
N TRP A 153 -3.63 17.19 4.81
CA TRP A 153 -2.33 17.88 4.87
C TRP A 153 -2.50 19.35 4.49
N PRO A 154 -1.99 20.26 5.32
CA PRO A 154 -2.14 21.68 5.08
C PRO A 154 -1.20 22.18 3.97
N ASP A 155 -1.57 23.27 3.34
CA ASP A 155 -0.60 24.07 2.59
C ASP A 155 0.44 24.65 3.56
N ILE A 156 1.70 24.57 3.18
CA ILE A 156 2.80 25.11 3.99
C ILE A 156 2.79 26.64 3.88
N PRO A 157 2.56 27.38 4.97
CA PRO A 157 2.50 28.83 4.92
C PRO A 157 3.89 29.43 4.64
N GLN A 158 3.92 30.49 3.84
CA GLN A 158 5.11 31.33 3.77
C GLN A 158 5.19 32.20 5.03
N LEU A 159 6.29 32.07 5.76
CA LEU A 159 6.53 32.83 6.97
C LEU A 159 7.38 34.06 6.65
N GLU A 160 7.13 35.12 7.39
CA GLU A 160 7.95 36.32 7.34
C GLU A 160 9.15 36.22 8.34
N GLU A 161 10.09 37.17 8.26
CA GLU A 161 11.17 37.37 9.25
C GLU A 161 12.22 36.24 9.37
N GLY A 162 12.57 35.58 8.25
CA GLY A 162 13.63 34.55 8.21
C GLY A 162 13.24 33.25 8.94
N SER A 163 11.96 33.00 9.09
CA SER A 163 11.42 31.72 9.58
C SER A 163 10.89 30.87 8.45
N HIS A 164 11.11 29.58 8.49
CA HIS A 164 10.73 28.65 7.43
C HIS A 164 10.12 27.38 8.01
N ILE A 165 9.26 26.75 7.23
CA ILE A 165 8.69 25.42 7.53
C ILE A 165 8.79 24.56 6.27
N TRP A 166 9.14 23.31 6.48
CA TRP A 166 9.04 22.24 5.48
C TRP A 166 8.39 21.02 6.13
N ALA A 167 7.57 20.30 5.39
CA ALA A 167 6.96 19.05 5.87
C ALA A 167 6.72 18.07 4.72
N LEU A 168 6.77 16.78 5.06
CA LEU A 168 6.46 15.67 4.17
C LEU A 168 5.85 14.53 4.97
N SER A 169 4.81 13.90 4.42
CA SER A 169 4.30 12.62 4.89
C SER A 169 4.12 11.68 3.70
N VAL A 170 4.68 10.48 3.80
CA VAL A 170 4.64 9.43 2.78
C VAL A 170 4.10 8.16 3.42
N PRO A 171 2.86 7.77 3.14
CA PRO A 171 2.31 6.55 3.71
C PRO A 171 3.00 5.31 3.11
N ALA A 172 3.20 4.28 3.94
CA ALA A 172 3.77 3.00 3.52
C ALA A 172 2.82 2.19 2.62
N SER A 173 1.52 2.45 2.73
CA SER A 173 0.45 1.83 1.94
C SER A 173 -0.39 2.89 1.25
N TYR A 174 -1.60 2.56 0.81
CA TYR A 174 -2.52 3.51 0.20
C TYR A 174 -2.95 4.63 1.15
N VAL A 175 -3.12 4.31 2.44
CA VAL A 175 -3.46 5.25 3.51
C VAL A 175 -2.68 4.89 4.77
N GLY A 176 -2.35 5.91 5.57
CA GLY A 176 -1.52 5.79 6.76
C GLY A 176 -2.16 6.35 8.03
N GLY A 177 -1.53 6.04 9.17
CA GLY A 177 -1.85 6.58 10.49
C GLY A 177 -1.16 7.91 10.79
N ASP A 178 -0.07 8.20 10.10
CA ASP A 178 0.72 9.42 10.27
C ASP A 178 -0.03 10.68 9.85
N LEU A 179 0.25 11.74 10.58
CA LEU A 179 -0.35 13.05 10.34
C LEU A 179 0.61 14.16 10.75
N TYR A 180 0.72 15.19 9.94
CA TYR A 180 1.20 16.50 10.37
C TYR A 180 0.16 17.59 10.07
N ASP A 181 0.23 18.69 10.80
CA ASP A 181 -0.62 19.84 10.54
C ASP A 181 0.06 21.16 10.96
N ILE A 182 -0.36 22.25 10.34
CA ILE A 182 0.11 23.61 10.59
C ILE A 182 -1.12 24.50 10.69
N ILE A 183 -1.45 24.96 11.89
CA ILE A 183 -2.66 25.71 12.18
C ILE A 183 -2.27 27.14 12.58
N PRO A 184 -2.55 28.17 11.75
CA PRO A 184 -2.38 29.55 12.15
C PRO A 184 -3.32 29.92 13.32
N LEU A 185 -2.78 30.61 14.33
CA LEU A 185 -3.53 31.09 15.47
C LEU A 185 -3.75 32.61 15.40
N PRO A 186 -4.78 33.16 16.08
CA PRO A 186 -5.13 34.58 16.01
C PRO A 186 -4.04 35.56 16.50
N ASP A 187 -3.11 35.09 17.32
CA ASP A 187 -1.97 35.87 17.83
C ASP A 187 -0.71 35.77 16.98
N GLU A 188 -0.86 35.42 15.70
CA GLU A 188 0.22 35.25 14.72
C GLU A 188 1.20 34.11 15.07
N SER A 189 0.90 33.27 16.07
CA SER A 189 1.62 32.04 16.31
C SER A 189 1.07 30.90 15.45
N LEU A 190 1.85 29.84 15.30
CA LEU A 190 1.46 28.61 14.60
C LEU A 190 1.38 27.46 15.60
N LEU A 191 0.33 26.67 15.51
CA LEU A 191 0.26 25.37 16.16
C LEU A 191 0.65 24.32 15.13
N VAL A 192 1.74 23.61 15.39
CA VAL A 192 2.33 22.63 14.48
C VAL A 192 2.40 21.29 15.20
N TYR A 193 2.10 20.19 14.55
CA TYR A 193 2.26 18.89 15.17
C TYR A 193 2.57 17.79 14.16
N VAL A 194 3.18 16.74 14.69
CA VAL A 194 3.32 15.43 14.04
C VAL A 194 2.69 14.40 14.99
N ALA A 195 1.91 13.51 14.45
CA ALA A 195 1.24 12.44 15.20
C ALA A 195 1.27 11.15 14.39
N ASP A 196 1.27 10.05 15.11
CA ASP A 196 1.18 8.70 14.56
C ASP A 196 0.14 7.90 15.34
N VAL A 197 -0.75 7.24 14.62
CA VAL A 197 -1.83 6.39 15.18
C VAL A 197 -1.37 4.93 15.12
N SER A 198 -1.47 4.27 16.25
CA SER A 198 -1.18 2.83 16.36
C SER A 198 -1.94 2.01 15.33
N ASP A 199 -1.33 0.90 14.83
CA ASP A 199 -1.83 0.08 13.73
C ASP A 199 -1.67 0.78 12.36
N LYS A 200 -2.12 0.16 11.27
CA LYS A 200 -1.88 0.62 9.89
C LYS A 200 -3.14 0.55 9.04
N GLY A 201 -3.09 1.23 7.89
CA GLY A 201 -4.12 1.16 6.87
C GLY A 201 -5.40 1.92 7.25
N VAL A 202 -6.55 1.42 6.79
CA VAL A 202 -7.82 2.15 6.88
C VAL A 202 -8.27 2.47 8.32
N PRO A 203 -8.15 1.57 9.32
CA PRO A 203 -8.52 1.90 10.69
C PRO A 203 -7.70 3.06 11.25
N ALA A 204 -6.38 3.02 11.11
CA ALA A 204 -5.49 4.09 11.56
C ALA A 204 -5.78 5.41 10.87
N ALA A 205 -6.02 5.39 9.55
CA ALA A 205 -6.37 6.59 8.77
C ALA A 205 -7.69 7.25 9.24
N LEU A 206 -8.69 6.47 9.67
CA LEU A 206 -9.95 7.01 10.20
C LEU A 206 -9.74 7.66 11.56
N ILE A 207 -8.94 7.06 12.43
CA ILE A 207 -8.60 7.62 13.74
C ILE A 207 -7.76 8.88 13.58
N MET A 208 -6.80 8.88 12.63
CA MET A 208 -6.01 10.04 12.25
C MET A 208 -6.92 11.23 11.85
N ALA A 209 -7.90 10.99 10.99
CA ALA A 209 -8.85 12.02 10.58
C ALA A 209 -9.67 12.56 11.77
N ALA A 210 -10.10 11.69 12.67
CA ALA A 210 -10.80 12.08 13.90
C ALA A 210 -9.90 12.89 14.83
N LEU A 211 -8.63 12.49 14.99
CA LEU A 211 -7.61 13.19 15.79
C LEU A 211 -7.37 14.60 15.23
N SER A 212 -7.14 14.73 13.93
CA SER A 212 -6.98 16.03 13.25
C SER A 212 -8.17 16.96 13.54
N ALA A 213 -9.38 16.48 13.35
CA ALA A 213 -10.59 17.27 13.59
C ALA A 213 -10.71 17.71 15.07
N LYS A 214 -10.34 16.84 16.01
CA LYS A 214 -10.35 17.15 17.46
C LYS A 214 -9.29 18.20 17.82
N ILE A 215 -8.07 18.08 17.28
CA ILE A 215 -7.00 19.07 17.51
C ILE A 215 -7.41 20.43 16.94
N ARG A 216 -7.85 20.48 15.68
CA ARG A 216 -8.31 21.73 15.04
C ARG A 216 -9.47 22.39 15.79
N SER A 217 -10.41 21.59 16.31
CA SER A 217 -11.52 22.11 17.14
C SER A 217 -11.04 22.62 18.50
N ALA A 218 -10.16 21.89 19.17
CA ALA A 218 -9.61 22.27 20.48
C ALA A 218 -8.75 23.53 20.38
N ALA A 219 -7.95 23.68 19.32
CA ALA A 219 -7.08 24.83 19.09
C ALA A 219 -7.81 26.17 18.95
N ARG A 220 -9.12 26.14 18.63
CA ARG A 220 -9.96 27.36 18.61
C ARG A 220 -10.27 27.91 19.99
N ILE A 221 -10.18 27.08 21.03
CA ILE A 221 -10.59 27.41 22.39
C ILE A 221 -9.37 27.47 23.32
N GLN A 222 -8.43 26.57 23.11
CA GLN A 222 -7.26 26.41 23.96
C GLN A 222 -5.98 26.34 23.10
N THR A 223 -5.06 27.24 23.36
CA THR A 223 -3.80 27.34 22.61
C THR A 223 -2.56 26.96 23.44
N ASP A 224 -2.71 26.72 24.75
CA ASP A 224 -1.66 26.15 25.59
C ASP A 224 -1.52 24.66 25.25
N VAL A 225 -0.35 24.23 24.81
CA VAL A 225 -0.10 22.91 24.22
C VAL A 225 -0.37 21.75 25.18
N ASP A 226 -0.04 21.91 26.47
CA ASP A 226 -0.31 20.93 27.52
C ASP A 226 -1.81 20.69 27.74
N ARG A 227 -2.56 21.78 27.95
CA ARG A 227 -4.03 21.72 28.17
C ARG A 227 -4.78 21.28 26.91
N LEU A 228 -4.26 21.65 25.74
CA LEU A 228 -4.83 21.20 24.47
C LEU A 228 -4.72 19.68 24.36
N LEU A 229 -3.54 19.12 24.65
CA LEU A 229 -3.36 17.65 24.65
C LEU A 229 -4.24 16.95 25.70
N GLU A 230 -4.41 17.50 26.91
CA GLU A 230 -5.33 16.98 27.93
C GLU A 230 -6.78 16.89 27.38
N SER A 231 -7.24 17.94 26.74
CA SER A 231 -8.59 18.01 26.15
C SER A 231 -8.75 17.02 24.99
N VAL A 232 -7.76 16.95 24.09
CA VAL A 232 -7.75 16.03 22.94
C VAL A 232 -7.69 14.59 23.42
N ASN A 233 -6.82 14.26 24.38
CA ASN A 233 -6.72 12.94 24.98
C ASN A 233 -8.06 12.45 25.53
N ASN A 234 -8.73 13.25 26.36
CA ASN A 234 -10.02 12.90 26.93
C ASN A 234 -11.09 12.69 25.86
N SER A 235 -11.06 13.48 24.80
CA SER A 235 -11.99 13.35 23.68
C SER A 235 -11.70 12.16 22.78
N LEU A 236 -10.41 11.84 22.57
CA LEU A 236 -9.99 10.68 21.80
C LEU A 236 -10.26 9.38 22.55
N HIS A 237 -9.91 9.32 23.85
CA HIS A 237 -10.17 8.16 24.70
C HIS A 237 -11.65 7.73 24.67
N ARG A 238 -12.60 8.68 24.76
CA ARG A 238 -14.04 8.37 24.65
C ARG A 238 -14.43 7.76 23.29
N LEU A 239 -13.62 7.96 22.25
CA LEU A 239 -13.91 7.44 20.90
C LEU A 239 -13.32 6.03 20.69
N ILE A 240 -12.11 5.76 21.22
CA ILE A 240 -11.32 4.58 20.84
C ILE A 240 -10.97 3.64 21.99
N SER A 241 -11.42 3.90 23.24
CA SER A 241 -11.00 3.16 24.43
C SER A 241 -11.34 1.66 24.40
N GLU A 242 -12.40 1.26 23.71
CA GLU A 242 -12.82 -0.15 23.62
C GLU A 242 -12.06 -0.93 22.53
N GLU A 243 -11.48 -0.22 21.55
CA GLU A 243 -10.83 -0.82 20.38
C GLU A 243 -9.31 -1.01 20.54
N GLY A 244 -8.73 -0.48 21.63
CA GLY A 244 -7.30 -0.64 21.95
C GLY A 244 -6.36 0.24 21.13
N PHE A 245 -6.87 1.18 20.32
CA PHE A 245 -6.06 2.15 19.60
C PHE A 245 -5.53 3.27 20.51
N PHE A 246 -4.42 3.85 20.11
CA PHE A 246 -3.84 5.05 20.71
C PHE A 246 -3.16 5.89 19.63
N ALA A 247 -2.77 7.11 19.98
CA ALA A 247 -1.97 7.93 19.09
C ALA A 247 -0.79 8.55 19.85
N THR A 248 0.35 8.60 19.19
CA THR A 248 1.49 9.38 19.66
C THR A 248 1.46 10.77 19.01
N ILE A 249 1.91 11.80 19.70
CA ILE A 249 1.92 13.17 19.18
C ILE A 249 3.04 13.99 19.81
N VAL A 250 3.65 14.83 18.99
CA VAL A 250 4.42 16.00 19.41
C VAL A 250 3.76 17.25 18.85
N ILE A 251 3.44 18.19 19.72
CA ILE A 251 2.78 19.44 19.35
C ILE A 251 3.61 20.63 19.78
N VAL A 252 3.76 21.59 18.89
CA VAL A 252 4.58 22.81 19.06
C VAL A 252 3.71 24.03 18.77
N ARG A 253 3.76 25.01 19.65
CA ARG A 253 3.30 26.37 19.35
C ARG A 253 4.50 27.24 19.08
N TYR A 254 4.58 27.80 17.90
CA TYR A 254 5.71 28.58 17.39
C TYR A 254 5.31 30.01 17.11
N TRP A 255 6.12 30.96 17.57
CA TRP A 255 6.00 32.38 17.24
C TRP A 255 7.12 32.79 16.28
N PRO A 256 6.85 32.93 14.98
CA PRO A 256 7.87 33.21 13.96
C PRO A 256 8.69 34.44 14.23
N LYS A 257 8.05 35.52 14.67
CA LYS A 257 8.72 36.83 14.97
C LYS A 257 9.78 36.72 16.04
N SER A 258 9.53 35.99 17.12
CA SER A 258 10.44 35.91 18.27
C SER A 258 11.32 34.67 18.28
N GLY A 259 10.97 33.61 17.52
CA GLY A 259 11.59 32.29 17.62
C GLY A 259 11.16 31.51 18.87
N LYS A 260 10.25 32.06 19.70
CA LYS A 260 9.74 31.34 20.87
C LYS A 260 9.00 30.11 20.44
N MET A 261 9.23 28.99 21.14
CA MET A 261 8.51 27.73 20.98
C MET A 261 8.04 27.22 22.33
N GLN A 262 6.83 26.69 22.35
CA GLN A 262 6.31 25.85 23.42
C GLN A 262 5.96 24.51 22.82
N PHE A 263 6.33 23.41 23.47
CA PHE A 263 5.98 22.08 23.00
C PHE A 263 5.52 21.15 24.11
N SER A 264 4.76 20.14 23.72
CA SER A 264 4.30 19.08 24.59
C SER A 264 4.29 17.76 23.82
N ILE A 265 4.40 16.63 24.52
CA ILE A 265 4.53 15.31 23.91
C ILE A 265 3.53 14.35 24.53
N GLY A 266 2.82 13.60 23.69
CA GLY A 266 1.97 12.48 24.09
C GLY A 266 2.52 11.17 23.55
N GLY A 267 3.48 10.55 24.25
CA GLY A 267 4.07 9.24 23.88
C GLY A 267 4.93 9.22 22.60
N HIS A 268 5.21 10.37 22.02
CA HIS A 268 5.96 10.49 20.77
C HIS A 268 7.46 10.72 21.03
N PHE A 269 8.29 10.60 19.97
CA PHE A 269 9.71 10.93 20.03
C PHE A 269 9.93 12.40 20.37
N GLN A 270 11.05 12.66 21.05
CA GLN A 270 11.48 14.04 21.27
C GLN A 270 11.87 14.68 19.93
N PRO A 271 11.51 15.94 19.68
CA PRO A 271 12.00 16.66 18.51
C PRO A 271 13.54 16.71 18.52
N LEU A 272 14.16 16.75 17.35
CA LEU A 272 15.58 17.06 17.25
C LEU A 272 15.78 18.57 17.19
N TRP A 273 16.48 19.13 18.17
CA TRP A 273 16.93 20.51 18.12
C TRP A 273 18.31 20.56 17.47
N ILE A 274 18.38 21.12 16.28
CA ILE A 274 19.59 21.16 15.47
C ILE A 274 20.20 22.55 15.63
N VAL A 275 21.42 22.58 16.12
CA VAL A 275 22.21 23.78 16.38
C VAL A 275 23.54 23.71 15.62
N GLU A 276 24.28 24.81 15.50
CA GLU A 276 25.54 24.86 14.76
C GLU A 276 26.55 23.79 15.24
N SER A 277 26.56 23.47 16.53
CA SER A 277 27.44 22.44 17.11
C SER A 277 26.95 21.00 16.94
N GLY A 278 25.77 20.76 16.32
CA GLY A 278 25.16 19.45 16.14
C GLY A 278 23.77 19.34 16.71
N ILE A 279 23.47 18.32 17.52
CA ILE A 279 22.18 18.18 18.18
C ILE A 279 22.21 18.82 19.54
N GLY A 280 21.34 19.80 19.75
CA GLY A 280 21.16 20.48 21.02
C GLY A 280 20.49 19.56 22.05
N ASP A 281 20.79 19.78 23.31
CA ASP A 281 20.17 19.11 24.45
C ASP A 281 19.16 20.04 25.11
N PHE A 282 17.94 19.57 25.25
CA PHE A 282 16.91 20.27 26.02
C PHE A 282 16.15 19.28 26.90
N SER A 283 15.60 19.81 27.99
CA SER A 283 14.89 18.95 28.94
C SER A 283 13.73 18.20 28.28
N GLN A 284 13.74 16.87 28.36
CA GLN A 284 12.70 16.03 27.78
C GLN A 284 11.33 16.38 28.34
N ALA A 285 10.34 16.52 27.46
CA ALA A 285 8.93 16.54 27.85
C ALA A 285 8.43 15.11 28.03
N LYS A 286 7.52 14.91 28.98
CA LYS A 286 6.93 13.59 29.26
C LYS A 286 5.42 13.64 29.09
N GLY A 287 4.87 12.59 28.55
CA GLY A 287 3.43 12.40 28.41
C GLY A 287 3.11 11.01 27.84
N VAL A 288 1.99 10.48 28.25
CA VAL A 288 1.48 9.18 27.78
C VAL A 288 0.79 9.39 26.41
N SER A 289 0.83 8.39 25.54
CA SER A 289 0.12 8.42 24.26
C SER A 289 -1.36 8.74 24.45
N LEU A 290 -1.94 9.44 23.49
CA LEU A 290 -3.34 9.86 23.53
C LEU A 290 -4.28 8.66 23.37
N GLY A 291 -5.37 8.67 24.10
CA GLY A 291 -6.43 7.66 24.02
C GLY A 291 -6.27 6.48 25.00
N ILE A 292 -5.09 6.28 25.61
CA ILE A 292 -4.86 5.17 26.54
C ILE A 292 -5.68 5.30 27.83
N SER A 293 -5.64 6.47 28.46
CA SER A 293 -6.36 6.71 29.72
C SER A 293 -6.88 8.15 29.79
N PRO A 294 -8.05 8.37 30.40
CA PRO A 294 -8.57 9.72 30.59
C PRO A 294 -7.83 10.44 31.72
N GLY A 295 -7.88 11.76 31.73
CA GLY A 295 -7.33 12.59 32.80
C GLY A 295 -5.82 12.65 32.88
N MET A 296 -5.11 12.26 31.80
CA MET A 296 -3.66 12.36 31.73
C MET A 296 -3.22 13.82 31.64
N HIS A 297 -2.08 14.12 32.31
CA HIS A 297 -1.42 15.42 32.27
C HIS A 297 -0.20 15.37 31.36
N TYR A 298 0.06 16.46 30.64
CA TYR A 298 1.15 16.61 29.69
C TYR A 298 2.07 17.74 30.12
N GLU A 299 3.38 17.49 30.05
CA GLU A 299 4.36 18.53 30.36
C GLU A 299 4.53 19.51 29.21
N LYS A 300 4.54 20.82 29.52
CA LYS A 300 4.90 21.86 28.60
C LYS A 300 6.36 22.26 28.79
N LYS A 301 7.11 22.36 27.68
CA LYS A 301 8.48 22.89 27.66
C LYS A 301 8.54 24.12 26.78
N GLU A 302 9.50 24.98 27.04
CA GLU A 302 9.75 26.18 26.25
C GLU A 302 11.21 26.22 25.79
N ILE A 303 11.42 26.62 24.55
CA ILE A 303 12.75 26.92 23.97
C ILE A 303 12.66 28.18 23.15
N LEU A 304 13.82 28.76 22.87
CA LEU A 304 13.98 29.85 21.92
C LEU A 304 14.81 29.35 20.75
N LEU A 305 14.20 29.29 19.57
CA LEU A 305 14.87 28.95 18.32
C LEU A 305 15.61 30.19 17.80
N SER A 306 16.94 30.14 17.84
CA SER A 306 17.82 31.23 17.39
C SER A 306 18.06 31.17 15.88
N PRO A 307 18.49 32.24 15.22
CA PRO A 307 18.96 32.17 13.84
C PRO A 307 20.06 31.11 13.66
N GLY A 308 19.95 30.32 12.57
CA GLY A 308 20.82 29.18 12.29
C GLY A 308 20.42 27.89 12.98
N GLU A 309 19.33 27.88 13.74
CA GLU A 309 18.83 26.68 14.43
C GLU A 309 17.57 26.13 13.78
N SER A 310 17.32 24.84 13.98
CA SER A 310 16.16 24.10 13.47
C SER A 310 15.58 23.14 14.51
N ILE A 311 14.28 22.89 14.40
CA ILE A 311 13.57 21.81 15.10
C ILE A 311 13.01 20.85 14.06
N LEU A 312 13.34 19.57 14.20
CA LEU A 312 12.82 18.50 13.35
C LEU A 312 11.91 17.57 14.16
N LEU A 313 10.65 17.48 13.77
CA LEU A 313 9.66 16.53 14.25
C LEU A 313 9.63 15.34 13.27
N TYR A 314 9.51 14.11 13.78
CA TYR A 314 9.57 12.91 12.94
C TYR A 314 8.82 11.73 13.58
N THR A 315 8.28 10.84 12.76
CA THR A 315 7.69 9.58 13.20
C THR A 315 8.71 8.44 13.16
N ASP A 316 8.36 7.31 13.75
CA ASP A 316 9.24 6.11 13.83
C ASP A 316 9.63 5.55 12.46
N GLY A 317 8.78 5.69 11.45
CA GLY A 317 9.11 5.28 10.09
C GLY A 317 10.40 5.90 9.52
N VAL A 318 10.91 6.98 10.12
CA VAL A 318 12.22 7.56 9.78
C VAL A 318 13.36 6.67 10.27
N ILE A 319 13.29 6.22 11.52
CA ILE A 319 14.36 5.43 12.16
C ILE A 319 14.16 3.92 11.95
N GLU A 320 12.93 3.50 11.71
CA GLU A 320 12.55 2.12 11.47
C GLU A 320 12.50 1.74 9.98
N ALA A 321 12.88 2.65 9.08
CA ALA A 321 13.01 2.36 7.65
C ALA A 321 13.98 1.18 7.42
N GLU A 322 13.48 0.11 6.80
CA GLU A 322 14.26 -1.10 6.51
C GLU A 322 14.85 -1.07 5.10
N ASN A 323 16.06 -1.64 4.96
CA ASN A 323 16.68 -1.91 3.67
C ASN A 323 16.36 -3.33 3.18
N GLU A 324 16.88 -3.72 2.00
CA GLU A 324 16.70 -5.05 1.40
C GLU A 324 17.27 -6.20 2.25
N ARG A 325 18.05 -5.89 3.30
CA ARG A 325 18.63 -6.86 4.26
C ARG A 325 17.88 -6.88 5.59
N ASN A 326 16.73 -6.19 5.70
CA ASN A 326 15.97 -5.98 6.92
C ASN A 326 16.77 -5.28 8.04
N GLU A 327 17.71 -4.42 7.67
CA GLU A 327 18.45 -3.59 8.62
C GLU A 327 17.73 -2.25 8.77
N LEU A 328 17.52 -1.80 10.01
CA LEU A 328 16.91 -0.50 10.29
C LEU A 328 17.87 0.65 9.96
N TYR A 329 17.33 1.77 9.50
CA TYR A 329 18.10 3.01 9.31
C TYR A 329 18.70 3.48 10.63
N GLY A 330 17.89 3.61 11.65
CA GLY A 330 18.28 3.87 13.03
C GLY A 330 18.59 5.32 13.35
N TYR A 331 18.47 5.65 14.63
CA TYR A 331 18.70 7.00 15.15
C TYR A 331 20.12 7.53 14.89
N ASP A 332 21.14 6.69 15.05
CA ASP A 332 22.54 7.09 14.90
C ASP A 332 22.86 7.52 13.47
N ARG A 333 22.30 6.86 12.45
CA ARG A 333 22.46 7.26 11.04
C ARG A 333 21.75 8.57 10.75
N MET A 334 20.55 8.77 11.30
CA MET A 334 19.81 10.02 11.18
C MET A 334 20.63 11.20 11.74
N VAL A 335 21.13 11.06 12.95
CA VAL A 335 21.99 12.08 13.60
C VAL A 335 23.30 12.27 12.84
N GLY A 336 23.92 11.20 12.36
CA GLY A 336 25.12 11.23 11.54
C GLY A 336 24.91 12.00 10.23
N TYR A 337 23.77 11.78 9.57
CA TYR A 337 23.38 12.54 8.37
C TYR A 337 23.28 14.03 8.66
N ILE A 338 22.52 14.42 9.70
CA ILE A 338 22.30 15.81 10.07
C ILE A 338 23.64 16.52 10.35
N LYS A 339 24.55 15.90 11.12
CA LYS A 339 25.86 16.46 11.45
C LYS A 339 26.78 16.69 10.24
N ASN A 340 26.60 15.88 9.17
CA ASN A 340 27.44 15.96 7.98
C ASN A 340 26.80 16.76 6.83
N SER A 341 25.56 17.20 6.97
CA SER A 341 24.80 17.94 5.96
C SER A 341 24.99 19.46 6.08
N LYS A 342 24.77 20.15 4.96
CA LYS A 342 25.00 21.61 4.86
C LYS A 342 23.71 22.41 5.04
N GLY A 343 23.23 22.53 6.26
CA GLY A 343 22.12 23.43 6.58
C GLY A 343 20.72 22.93 6.18
N PRO A 344 19.66 23.65 6.64
CA PRO A 344 18.27 23.28 6.40
C PRO A 344 17.82 23.48 4.94
N PRO A 345 16.75 22.81 4.47
CA PRO A 345 16.00 21.84 5.26
C PRO A 345 16.66 20.46 5.30
N TRP A 346 17.01 20.00 6.49
CA TRP A 346 17.58 18.65 6.69
C TRP A 346 16.56 17.56 6.40
N GLY A 347 15.29 17.81 6.69
CA GLY A 347 14.21 16.84 6.47
C GLY A 347 14.09 16.39 5.01
N GLN A 348 14.25 17.30 4.05
CA GLN A 348 14.22 16.95 2.62
C GLN A 348 15.37 16.00 2.25
N GLY A 349 16.59 16.37 2.61
CA GLY A 349 17.76 15.54 2.29
C GLY A 349 17.76 14.20 3.04
N LEU A 350 17.25 14.18 4.27
CA LEU A 350 17.07 12.94 5.04
C LEU A 350 16.09 11.98 4.35
N THR A 351 15.01 12.51 3.78
CA THR A 351 14.04 11.68 3.01
C THR A 351 14.71 11.03 1.80
N GLU A 352 15.55 11.77 1.07
CA GLU A 352 16.32 11.24 -0.06
C GLU A 352 17.32 10.18 0.39
N GLU A 353 17.99 10.38 1.52
CA GLU A 353 18.96 9.44 2.09
C GLU A 353 18.27 8.13 2.53
N ILE A 354 17.13 8.23 3.21
CA ILE A 354 16.31 7.06 3.58
C ILE A 354 15.85 6.32 2.33
N GLY A 355 15.45 7.03 1.27
CA GLY A 355 15.09 6.41 -0.01
C GLY A 355 16.24 5.60 -0.62
N LYS A 356 17.47 6.12 -0.58
CA LYS A 356 18.68 5.41 -1.02
C LYS A 356 19.00 4.19 -0.13
N TRP A 357 18.85 4.36 1.21
CA TRP A 357 19.03 3.29 2.18
C TRP A 357 18.08 2.11 1.93
N ARG A 358 16.81 2.42 1.71
CA ARG A 358 15.76 1.43 1.50
C ARG A 358 15.94 0.64 0.19
N GLY A 359 16.44 1.28 -0.86
CA GLY A 359 16.55 0.65 -2.19
C GLY A 359 15.17 0.22 -2.71
N ASN A 360 15.03 -1.06 -3.08
CA ASN A 360 13.77 -1.64 -3.56
C ASN A 360 12.91 -2.29 -2.45
N ALA A 361 13.32 -2.19 -1.17
CA ALA A 361 12.52 -2.72 -0.07
C ALA A 361 11.18 -1.99 0.04
N ILE A 362 10.12 -2.74 0.33
CA ILE A 362 8.78 -2.19 0.56
C ILE A 362 8.82 -1.38 1.86
N ALA A 363 8.18 -0.21 1.86
CA ALA A 363 8.04 0.58 3.08
C ALA A 363 7.28 -0.22 4.14
N ASN A 364 7.86 -0.36 5.32
CA ASN A 364 7.27 -1.06 6.45
C ASN A 364 6.42 -0.15 7.33
N ASP A 365 6.68 1.17 7.33
CA ASP A 365 5.90 2.16 8.06
C ASP A 365 5.77 3.49 7.32
N ASP A 366 4.80 4.31 7.75
CA ASP A 366 4.58 5.66 7.27
C ASP A 366 5.79 6.53 7.65
N LEU A 367 6.19 7.44 6.79
CA LEU A 367 7.32 8.32 7.01
C LEU A 367 6.84 9.76 7.03
N THR A 368 6.90 10.41 8.20
CA THR A 368 6.50 11.80 8.36
C THR A 368 7.60 12.61 9.02
N LEU A 369 7.89 13.75 8.41
CA LEU A 369 8.89 14.73 8.86
C LEU A 369 8.29 16.13 8.76
N LEU A 370 8.54 16.95 9.78
CA LEU A 370 8.24 18.37 9.76
C LEU A 370 9.39 19.16 10.38
N GLU A 371 9.89 20.15 9.69
CA GLU A 371 11.01 20.97 10.12
C GLU A 371 10.63 22.44 10.17
N ILE A 372 11.08 23.11 11.24
CA ILE A 372 10.98 24.57 11.41
C ILE A 372 12.39 25.09 11.64
N TRP A 373 12.82 26.10 10.88
CA TRP A 373 14.16 26.72 11.06
C TRP A 373 14.12 28.22 10.92
N ARG A 374 15.19 28.86 11.39
CA ARG A 374 15.44 30.29 11.23
C ARG A 374 16.77 30.53 10.52
N ASP A 375 16.80 31.55 9.64
CA ASP A 375 18.01 32.04 8.96
C ASP A 375 18.90 32.88 9.87
#